data_f742b69be2c9e92f63d0b2cb02462139
#
_entry.id   f742b69be2c9e92f63d0b2cb02462139
#
_cell.length_a   1.000
_cell.length_b   1.000
_cell.length_c   1.000
_cell.angle_alpha   90.00
_cell.angle_beta   90.00
_cell.angle_gamma   90.00
#
_symmetry.space_group_name_H-M   'P 1'
#
loop_
_entity.id
_entity.type
_entity.pdbx_description
1 polymer ?
#
loop_
_entity_poly.entity_id
_entity_poly.type
_entity_poly.pdbx_seq_one_letter_code
_entity_poly.pdbx_strand_id
1 'polypeptide(L)'
;MNKLTFLYMQGCPYCVKAKKALEELQGENEAYKAVETEWIDEDRNPQLVANLDYYYVPTIYMGDRKLYEAHPSDDYDKIRRSVKAALDEAL
;
A
#
# COMPACT_ATOMS: atom_id res chain seq x y z
N MET A 1 -14.26 2.19 -9.78
CA MET A 1 -13.40 2.01 -8.62
C MET A 1 -12.18 1.21 -9.02
N ASN A 2 -11.00 1.66 -8.63
CA ASN A 2 -9.75 1.04 -9.06
C ASN A 2 -9.18 0.16 -7.95
N LYS A 3 -8.42 -0.87 -8.36
CA LYS A 3 -7.74 -1.75 -7.42
C LYS A 3 -6.41 -1.12 -7.00
N LEU A 4 -6.08 -1.26 -5.72
CA LEU A 4 -4.78 -0.87 -5.20
C LEU A 4 -3.92 -2.11 -4.98
N THR A 5 -2.67 -2.04 -5.41
CA THR A 5 -1.69 -3.10 -5.21
C THR A 5 -0.65 -2.64 -4.19
N PHE A 6 -0.52 -3.39 -3.12
CA PHE A 6 0.46 -3.11 -2.06
C PHE A 6 1.60 -4.10 -2.20
N LEU A 7 2.80 -3.58 -2.43
CA LEU A 7 4.01 -4.41 -2.45
C LEU A 7 4.60 -4.42 -1.04
N TYR A 8 4.94 -5.59 -0.54
CA TYR A 8 5.44 -5.72 0.81
C TYR A 8 6.44 -6.87 0.91
N MET A 9 7.07 -7.02 2.07
CA MET A 9 7.88 -8.17 2.40
C MET A 9 7.63 -8.58 3.85
N GLN A 10 7.89 -9.86 4.16
CA GLN A 10 7.74 -10.38 5.51
C GLN A 10 8.74 -9.69 6.44
N GLY A 11 8.29 -9.41 7.67
CA GLY A 11 9.16 -8.81 8.68
C GLY A 11 9.42 -7.32 8.52
N CYS A 12 8.70 -6.66 7.63
CA CYS A 12 8.86 -5.23 7.39
C CYS A 12 7.97 -4.42 8.35
N PRO A 13 8.55 -3.65 9.29
CA PRO A 13 7.73 -2.86 10.23
C PRO A 13 6.85 -1.83 9.54
N TYR A 14 7.33 -1.21 8.47
CA TYR A 14 6.55 -0.22 7.72
C TYR A 14 5.37 -0.87 7.03
N CYS A 15 5.54 -2.10 6.56
CA CYS A 15 4.45 -2.85 5.92
C CYS A 15 3.36 -3.20 6.94
N VAL A 16 3.75 -3.57 8.16
CA VAL A 16 2.82 -3.83 9.25
C VAL A 16 2.01 -2.56 9.56
N LYS A 17 2.69 -1.42 9.60
CA LYS A 17 2.02 -0.14 9.85
C LYS A 17 1.04 0.21 8.74
N ALA A 18 1.41 -0.05 7.49
CA ALA A 18 0.51 0.22 6.35
C ALA A 18 -0.75 -0.65 6.42
N LYS A 19 -0.59 -1.91 6.78
CA LYS A 19 -1.74 -2.81 6.91
C LYS A 19 -2.66 -2.37 8.04
N LYS A 20 -2.08 -1.99 9.18
CA LYS A 20 -2.85 -1.46 10.30
C LYS A 20 -3.62 -0.21 9.90
N ALA A 21 -2.95 0.70 9.19
CA ALA A 21 -3.57 1.94 8.72
C ALA A 21 -4.75 1.64 7.79
N LEU A 22 -4.58 0.70 6.86
CA LEU A 22 -5.64 0.30 5.94
C LEU A 22 -6.85 -0.22 6.71
N GLU A 23 -6.63 -1.09 7.69
CA GLU A 23 -7.72 -1.66 8.48
C GLU A 23 -8.45 -0.60 9.28
N GLU A 24 -7.70 0.35 9.89
CA GLU A 24 -8.32 1.46 10.62
C GLU A 24 -9.17 2.33 9.72
N LEU A 25 -8.65 2.67 8.55
CA LEU A 25 -9.36 3.52 7.59
C LEU A 25 -10.63 2.84 7.09
N GLN A 26 -10.56 1.54 6.82
CA GLN A 26 -11.74 0.78 6.40
C GLN A 26 -12.79 0.72 7.51
N GLY A 27 -12.37 0.67 8.76
CA GLY A 27 -13.28 0.71 9.89
C GLY A 27 -13.93 2.06 10.11
N GLU A 28 -13.27 3.13 9.68
CA GLU A 28 -13.76 4.49 9.84
C GLU A 28 -14.66 4.95 8.69
N ASN A 29 -14.52 4.34 7.52
CA ASN A 29 -15.25 4.76 6.33
C ASN A 29 -15.62 3.55 5.47
N GLU A 30 -16.92 3.27 5.38
CA GLU A 30 -17.44 2.14 4.62
C GLU A 30 -17.01 2.17 3.14
N ALA A 31 -16.87 3.37 2.56
CA ALA A 31 -16.47 3.48 1.16
C ALA A 31 -15.09 2.86 0.91
N TYR A 32 -14.20 2.93 1.89
CA TYR A 32 -12.86 2.36 1.75
C TYR A 32 -12.88 0.83 1.72
N LYS A 33 -13.88 0.21 2.35
CA LYS A 33 -14.02 -1.26 2.31
C LYS A 33 -14.33 -1.76 0.91
N ALA A 34 -14.94 -0.92 0.09
CA ALA A 34 -15.32 -1.30 -1.28
C ALA A 34 -14.13 -1.23 -2.25
N VAL A 35 -13.04 -0.57 -1.87
CA VAL A 35 -11.83 -0.53 -2.70
C VAL A 35 -11.15 -1.88 -2.65
N GLU A 36 -10.95 -2.49 -3.82
CA GLU A 36 -10.24 -3.76 -3.91
C GLU A 36 -8.75 -3.54 -3.64
N THR A 37 -8.17 -4.37 -2.77
CA THR A 37 -6.74 -4.32 -2.49
C THR A 37 -6.11 -5.68 -2.70
N GLU A 38 -4.90 -5.69 -3.25
CA GLU A 38 -4.10 -6.89 -3.43
C GLU A 38 -2.74 -6.67 -2.80
N TRP A 39 -2.29 -7.64 -1.99
CA TRP A 39 -0.99 -7.58 -1.33
C TRP A 39 -0.06 -8.58 -1.99
N ILE A 40 1.07 -8.10 -2.52
CA ILE A 40 2.04 -8.93 -3.21
C ILE A 40 3.34 -8.94 -2.41
N ASP A 41 3.74 -10.12 -1.96
CA ASP A 41 5.01 -10.34 -1.29
C ASP A 41 6.11 -10.36 -2.35
N GLU A 42 6.99 -9.36 -2.35
CA GLU A 42 8.00 -9.22 -3.39
C GLU A 42 9.00 -10.37 -3.39
N ASP A 43 9.27 -10.97 -2.23
CA ASP A 43 10.23 -12.06 -2.13
C ASP A 43 9.69 -13.37 -2.72
N ARG A 44 8.37 -13.56 -2.64
CA ARG A 44 7.71 -14.76 -3.16
C ARG A 44 7.28 -14.61 -4.61
N ASN A 45 7.22 -13.39 -5.11
CA ASN A 45 6.71 -13.11 -6.45
C ASN A 45 7.65 -12.17 -7.20
N PRO A 46 8.95 -12.51 -7.31
CA PRO A 46 9.91 -11.60 -7.92
C PRO A 46 9.58 -11.24 -9.37
N GLN A 47 8.95 -12.16 -10.10
CA GLN A 47 8.61 -11.89 -11.50
C GLN A 47 7.47 -10.89 -11.64
N LEU A 48 6.60 -10.79 -10.63
CA LEU A 48 5.49 -9.83 -10.67
C LEU A 48 5.95 -8.40 -10.43
N VAL A 49 7.08 -8.23 -9.73
CA VAL A 49 7.57 -6.90 -9.35
C VAL A 49 8.81 -6.49 -10.12
N ALA A 50 9.33 -7.36 -11.00
CA ALA A 50 10.61 -7.14 -11.66
C ALA A 50 10.63 -5.88 -12.53
N ASN A 51 9.50 -5.50 -13.12
CA ASN A 51 9.40 -4.35 -14.00
C ASN A 51 8.87 -3.09 -13.32
N LEU A 52 8.66 -3.14 -12.00
CA LEU A 52 8.14 -2.02 -11.25
C LEU A 52 9.28 -1.17 -10.70
N ASP A 53 9.10 0.15 -10.73
CA ASP A 53 10.11 1.11 -10.31
C ASP A 53 9.89 1.47 -8.84
N TYR A 54 10.61 0.81 -7.95
CA TYR A 54 10.57 1.13 -6.52
C TYR A 54 11.78 0.53 -5.81
N TYR A 55 12.12 1.08 -4.66
CA TYR A 55 13.22 0.58 -3.82
C TYR A 55 12.75 0.10 -2.46
N TYR A 56 11.74 0.76 -1.89
CA TYR A 56 11.30 0.51 -0.53
C TYR A 56 9.89 -0.04 -0.50
N VAL A 57 9.59 -0.82 0.52
CA VAL A 57 8.25 -1.30 0.78
C VAL A 57 7.77 -0.76 2.13
N PRO A 58 6.46 -0.52 2.33
CA PRO A 58 5.40 -0.78 1.36
C PRO A 58 5.39 0.24 0.23
N THR A 59 4.98 -0.21 -0.95
CA THR A 59 4.75 0.64 -2.11
C THR A 59 3.35 0.37 -2.62
N ILE A 60 2.63 1.43 -2.97
CA ILE A 60 1.24 1.31 -3.42
C ILE A 60 1.14 1.74 -4.87
N TYR A 61 0.61 0.84 -5.71
CA TYR A 61 0.32 1.10 -7.10
C TYR A 61 -1.18 1.08 -7.37
N MET A 62 -1.62 1.92 -8.27
CA MET A 62 -2.94 1.83 -8.87
C MET A 62 -2.72 1.62 -10.37
N GLY A 63 -2.90 0.37 -10.82
CA GLY A 63 -2.47 -0.01 -12.17
C GLY A 63 -0.96 0.10 -12.29
N ASP A 64 -0.49 0.88 -13.24
CA ASP A 64 0.95 1.12 -13.45
C ASP A 64 1.43 2.43 -12.82
N ARG A 65 0.56 3.12 -12.09
CA ARG A 65 0.88 4.41 -11.46
C ARG A 65 1.23 4.22 -9.99
N LYS A 66 2.43 4.62 -9.61
CA LYS A 66 2.88 4.56 -8.22
C LYS A 66 2.26 5.72 -7.44
N LEU A 67 1.53 5.41 -6.38
CA LEU A 67 0.89 6.42 -5.54
C LEU A 67 1.72 6.74 -4.31
N TYR A 68 2.46 5.76 -3.80
CA TYR A 68 3.22 5.95 -2.58
C TYR A 68 4.34 4.91 -2.50
N GLU A 69 5.48 5.36 -2.02
CA GLU A 69 6.60 4.47 -1.68
C GLU A 69 7.13 4.94 -0.33
N ALA A 70 7.17 4.05 0.65
CA ALA A 70 7.62 4.39 1.99
C ALA A 70 9.11 4.71 2.01
N HIS A 71 9.50 5.56 2.95
CA HIS A 71 10.91 5.89 3.18
C HIS A 71 11.25 5.53 4.62
N PRO A 72 12.52 5.22 4.90
CA PRO A 72 12.91 4.81 6.27
C PRO A 72 12.57 5.81 7.37
N SER A 73 12.36 7.07 7.03
CA SER A 73 12.01 8.10 7.99
C SER A 73 10.50 8.28 8.19
N ASP A 74 9.68 7.56 7.43
CA ASP A 74 8.22 7.73 7.53
C ASP A 74 7.70 7.17 8.85
N ASP A 75 6.96 8.00 9.59
CA ASP A 75 6.29 7.55 10.79
C ASP A 75 4.89 7.01 10.46
N TYR A 76 4.20 6.50 11.48
CA TYR A 76 2.88 5.92 11.28
C TYR A 76 1.89 6.93 10.69
N ASP A 77 1.94 8.18 11.16
CA ASP A 77 1.03 9.20 10.66
C ASP A 77 1.23 9.47 9.18
N LYS A 78 2.47 9.53 8.74
CA LYS A 78 2.80 9.71 7.32
C LYS A 78 2.30 8.53 6.49
N ILE A 79 2.52 7.30 6.98
CA ILE A 79 2.06 6.08 6.30
C ILE A 79 0.54 6.08 6.21
N ARG A 80 -0.16 6.39 7.32
CA ARG A 80 -1.61 6.40 7.35
C ARG A 80 -2.19 7.44 6.37
N ARG A 81 -1.63 8.64 6.34
CA ARG A 81 -2.07 9.68 5.41
C ARG A 81 -1.86 9.25 3.96
N SER A 82 -0.78 8.54 3.69
CA SER A 82 -0.46 8.06 2.34
C SER A 82 -1.40 6.95 1.90
N VAL A 83 -1.73 6.02 2.81
CA VAL A 83 -2.72 4.97 2.53
C VAL A 83 -4.10 5.60 2.28
N LYS A 84 -4.47 6.60 3.10
CA LYS A 84 -5.74 7.30 2.92
C LYS A 84 -5.81 7.98 1.55
N ALA A 85 -4.74 8.66 1.16
CA ALA A 85 -4.70 9.33 -0.15
C ALA A 85 -4.84 8.32 -1.29
N ALA A 86 -4.23 7.14 -1.15
CA ALA A 86 -4.35 6.09 -2.16
C ALA A 86 -5.78 5.57 -2.24
N LEU A 87 -6.44 5.36 -1.09
CA LEU A 87 -7.83 4.92 -1.07
C LEU A 87 -8.74 5.97 -1.73
N ASP A 88 -8.50 7.26 -1.44
CA ASP A 88 -9.28 8.34 -2.03
C ASP A 88 -9.10 8.39 -3.55
N GLU A 89 -7.88 8.13 -4.04
CA GLU A 89 -7.62 8.06 -5.48
C GLU A 89 -8.39 6.91 -6.14
N ALA A 90 -8.55 5.80 -5.43
CA ALA A 90 -9.19 4.60 -5.98
C ALA A 90 -10.71 4.67 -5.99
N LEU A 91 -11.30 5.59 -5.22
CA LEU A 91 -12.77 5.74 -5.17
C LEU A 91 -13.36 6.29 -6.45
#